data_594ff513aaf8cb64c54a5016ff00b3da
#
_entry.id   594ff513aaf8cb64c54a5016ff00b3da
#
_cell.length_a   1.000
_cell.length_b   1.000
_cell.length_c   1.000
_cell.angle_alpha   90.00
_cell.angle_beta   90.00
_cell.angle_gamma   90.00
#
_symmetry.space_group_name_H-M   'P 1'
#
loop_
_entity.id
_entity.type
_entity.pdbx_description
1 polymer ?
#
loop_
_entity_poly.entity_id
_entity_poly.type
_entity_poly.pdbx_seq_one_letter_code
_entity_poly.pdbx_strand_id
1 'polypeptide(L)'
;MVDVNGQDIVKGIIKALNNEFGDNYTYYINDIPQGFEEPSFYVRLLDSSFNLIYGNRYLRKNIFMIRYFPKSELEPQQEINAILDKLYPILEYIYMENDLIRGTNMEANIVDNILHLQINYDFFVIRPIQRGPLMQKLIQKQKVK
;
A
#
# COMPACT_ATOMS: atom_id res chain seq x y z
N MET A 1 17.24 9.37 4.02
CA MET A 1 15.94 8.91 3.58
C MET A 1 15.99 7.46 3.16
N VAL A 2 15.02 6.70 3.58
CA VAL A 2 14.98 5.28 3.27
C VAL A 2 14.36 5.08 1.88
N ASP A 3 14.96 4.20 1.10
CA ASP A 3 14.40 3.82 -0.19
C ASP A 3 13.22 2.89 0.06
N VAL A 4 12.02 3.45 -0.04
CA VAL A 4 10.78 2.70 0.12
C VAL A 4 10.24 2.38 -1.26
N ASN A 5 9.85 1.15 -1.46
CA ASN A 5 9.22 0.73 -2.71
C ASN A 5 7.84 0.11 -2.43
N GLY A 6 7.09 -0.14 -3.50
CA GLY A 6 5.74 -0.67 -3.37
C GLY A 6 5.70 -2.02 -2.69
N GLN A 7 6.71 -2.84 -2.89
CA GLN A 7 6.77 -4.17 -2.27
C GLN A 7 6.96 -4.06 -0.75
N ASP A 8 7.72 -3.07 -0.31
CA ASP A 8 7.89 -2.84 1.13
C ASP A 8 6.57 -2.43 1.79
N ILE A 9 5.75 -1.66 1.09
CA ILE A 9 4.43 -1.27 1.59
C ILE A 9 3.54 -2.51 1.69
N VAL A 10 3.54 -3.37 0.68
CA VAL A 10 2.77 -4.62 0.71
C VAL A 10 3.18 -5.46 1.91
N LYS A 11 4.49 -5.61 2.14
CA LYS A 11 4.99 -6.36 3.30
C LYS A 11 4.55 -5.72 4.61
N GLY A 12 4.56 -4.39 4.68
CA GLY A 12 4.09 -3.67 5.86
C GLY A 12 2.62 -3.91 6.14
N ILE A 13 1.80 -3.90 5.10
CA ILE A 13 0.37 -4.19 5.21
C ILE A 13 0.15 -5.62 5.70
N ILE A 14 0.81 -6.59 5.09
CA ILE A 14 0.68 -8.00 5.46
C ILE A 14 1.11 -8.20 6.91
N LYS A 15 2.21 -7.57 7.32
CA LYS A 15 2.69 -7.68 8.69
C LYS A 15 1.66 -7.11 9.68
N ALA A 16 1.05 -5.98 9.36
CA ALA A 16 0.02 -5.39 10.21
C ALA A 16 -1.19 -6.31 10.32
N LEU A 17 -1.61 -6.90 9.20
CA LEU A 17 -2.73 -7.84 9.19
C LEU A 17 -2.41 -9.09 10.02
N ASN A 18 -1.24 -9.64 9.82
CA ASN A 18 -0.85 -10.86 10.52
C ASN A 18 -0.71 -10.63 12.03
N ASN A 19 -0.21 -9.47 12.43
CA ASN A 19 -0.10 -9.14 13.85
C ASN A 19 -1.46 -9.05 14.54
N GLU A 20 -2.49 -8.59 13.83
CA GLU A 20 -3.82 -8.45 14.40
C GLU A 20 -4.65 -9.72 14.28
N PHE A 21 -4.60 -10.38 13.13
CA PHE A 21 -5.51 -11.49 12.84
C PHE A 21 -4.86 -12.86 13.02
N GLY A 22 -3.54 -12.96 12.90
CA GLY A 22 -2.80 -14.18 13.17
C GLY A 22 -2.82 -15.18 12.03
N ASP A 23 -2.46 -16.43 12.36
CA ASP A 23 -2.22 -17.47 11.37
C ASP A 23 -3.49 -18.22 10.95
N ASN A 24 -4.62 -17.93 11.56
CA ASN A 24 -5.89 -18.54 11.19
C ASN A 24 -6.48 -17.95 9.91
N TYR A 25 -5.84 -16.92 9.38
CA TYR A 25 -6.22 -16.24 8.16
C TYR A 25 -5.15 -16.48 7.11
N THR A 26 -5.56 -16.51 5.85
CA THR A 26 -4.61 -16.66 4.73
C THR A 26 -4.42 -15.31 4.06
N TYR A 27 -3.19 -15.02 3.62
CA TYR A 27 -2.84 -13.73 3.04
C TYR A 27 -2.32 -13.94 1.64
N TYR A 28 -2.97 -13.30 0.66
CA TYR A 28 -2.60 -13.40 -0.75
C TYR A 28 -2.11 -12.04 -1.24
N ILE A 29 -1.11 -12.06 -2.10
CA ILE A 29 -0.54 -10.86 -2.71
C ILE A 29 -0.69 -10.96 -4.22
N ASN A 30 -1.35 -9.96 -4.82
CA ASN A 30 -1.52 -9.77 -6.25
C ASN A 30 -2.41 -10.79 -6.95
N ASP A 31 -2.31 -12.07 -6.62
CA ASP A 31 -3.06 -13.13 -7.28
C ASP A 31 -3.83 -13.95 -6.28
N ILE A 32 -5.04 -14.34 -6.67
CA ILE A 32 -5.87 -15.25 -5.87
C ILE A 32 -5.91 -16.58 -6.61
N PRO A 33 -5.37 -17.65 -6.01
CA PRO A 33 -5.40 -18.95 -6.67
C PRO A 33 -6.79 -19.54 -6.70
N GLN A 34 -7.01 -20.50 -7.60
CA GLN A 34 -8.23 -21.29 -7.58
C GLN A 34 -8.27 -22.09 -6.30
N GLY A 35 -9.45 -22.14 -5.68
CA GLY A 35 -9.60 -22.88 -4.43
C GLY A 35 -8.91 -22.20 -3.26
N PHE A 36 -8.87 -20.87 -3.26
CA PHE A 36 -8.28 -20.12 -2.15
C PHE A 36 -9.03 -20.43 -0.85
N GLU A 37 -8.30 -20.32 0.26
CA GLU A 37 -8.85 -20.60 1.58
C GLU A 37 -9.52 -19.37 2.17
N GLU A 38 -10.59 -19.59 2.94
CA GLU A 38 -11.30 -18.55 3.67
C GLU A 38 -11.21 -18.85 5.16
N PRO A 39 -11.10 -17.86 6.04
CA PRO A 39 -11.07 -16.43 5.74
C PRO A 39 -9.70 -16.01 5.21
N SER A 40 -9.71 -15.02 4.31
CA SER A 40 -8.43 -14.59 3.71
C SER A 40 -8.45 -13.11 3.39
N PHE A 41 -7.24 -12.56 3.35
CA PHE A 41 -6.99 -11.20 2.91
C PHE A 41 -6.20 -11.21 1.61
N TYR A 42 -6.49 -10.26 0.77
CA TYR A 42 -5.81 -10.09 -0.51
C TYR A 42 -5.36 -8.63 -0.62
N VAL A 43 -4.09 -8.43 -0.94
CA VAL A 43 -3.49 -7.10 -1.03
C VAL A 43 -2.95 -6.88 -2.43
N ARG A 44 -3.27 -5.73 -3.00
CA ARG A 44 -2.84 -5.39 -4.35
C ARG A 44 -2.65 -3.88 -4.49
N LEU A 45 -1.63 -3.49 -5.21
CA LEU A 45 -1.47 -2.10 -5.65
C LEU A 45 -2.42 -1.83 -6.82
N LEU A 46 -3.29 -0.82 -6.67
CA LEU A 46 -4.22 -0.45 -7.72
C LEU A 46 -3.67 0.62 -8.64
N ASP A 47 -3.01 1.61 -8.05
CA ASP A 47 -2.60 2.79 -8.80
C ASP A 47 -1.39 3.42 -8.14
N SER A 48 -0.51 4.01 -8.95
CA SER A 48 0.67 4.68 -8.44
C SER A 48 1.00 5.86 -9.35
N SER A 49 1.40 6.97 -8.73
CA SER A 49 1.88 8.14 -9.46
C SER A 49 3.16 8.65 -8.81
N PHE A 50 3.99 9.30 -9.62
CA PHE A 50 5.28 9.77 -9.17
C PHE A 50 5.54 11.11 -9.81
N ASN A 51 5.51 12.18 -9.01
CA ASN A 51 5.54 13.54 -9.53
C ASN A 51 6.57 14.38 -8.80
N LEU A 52 7.32 15.15 -9.57
CA LEU A 52 8.25 16.12 -9.03
C LEU A 52 7.48 17.23 -8.32
N ILE A 53 7.84 17.48 -7.06
CA ILE A 53 7.21 18.53 -6.28
C ILE A 53 8.10 19.78 -6.26
N TYR A 54 9.39 19.58 -5.90
CA TYR A 54 10.30 20.70 -5.75
C TYR A 54 11.75 20.15 -5.75
N GLY A 55 12.62 20.77 -6.55
CA GLY A 55 14.04 20.41 -6.60
C GLY A 55 14.22 18.95 -6.98
N ASN A 56 14.71 18.15 -6.04
CA ASN A 56 14.86 16.71 -6.23
C ASN A 56 13.88 15.90 -5.38
N ARG A 57 12.82 16.56 -4.88
CA ARG A 57 11.82 15.92 -4.06
C ARG A 57 10.62 15.53 -4.91
N TYR A 58 10.24 14.28 -4.82
CA TYR A 58 9.11 13.71 -5.54
C TYR A 58 8.07 13.22 -4.55
N LEU A 59 6.82 13.27 -4.96
CA LEU A 59 5.73 12.64 -4.20
C LEU A 59 5.31 11.38 -4.94
N ARG A 60 5.40 10.26 -4.28
CA ARG A 60 4.87 9.01 -4.78
C ARG A 60 3.56 8.71 -4.07
N LYS A 61 2.47 8.67 -4.84
CA LYS A 61 1.15 8.32 -4.33
C LYS A 61 0.83 6.90 -4.72
N ASN A 62 0.32 6.13 -3.78
CA ASN A 62 -0.02 4.73 -4.02
C ASN A 62 -1.39 4.43 -3.46
N ILE A 63 -2.23 3.80 -4.27
CA ILE A 63 -3.54 3.33 -3.83
C ILE A 63 -3.49 1.82 -3.78
N PHE A 64 -3.72 1.28 -2.58
CA PHE A 64 -3.76 -0.16 -2.37
C PHE A 64 -5.19 -0.62 -2.14
N MET A 65 -5.47 -1.83 -2.60
CA MET A 65 -6.73 -2.50 -2.35
C MET A 65 -6.47 -3.67 -1.41
N ILE A 66 -7.26 -3.73 -0.34
CA ILE A 66 -7.26 -4.87 0.55
C ILE A 66 -8.65 -5.47 0.48
N ARG A 67 -8.72 -6.76 0.11
CA ARG A 67 -9.97 -7.49 0.07
C ARG A 67 -10.00 -8.48 1.21
N TYR A 68 -11.18 -8.63 1.79
CA TYR A 68 -11.40 -9.63 2.81
C TYR A 68 -12.50 -10.59 2.36
N PHE A 69 -12.17 -11.87 2.33
CA PHE A 69 -13.09 -12.94 1.99
C PHE A 69 -13.56 -13.59 3.28
N PRO A 70 -14.85 -13.43 3.65
CA PRO A 70 -15.30 -13.95 4.93
C PRO A 70 -15.44 -15.46 4.93
N LYS A 71 -15.37 -16.04 6.12
CA LYS A 71 -15.56 -17.47 6.32
C LYS A 71 -17.03 -17.84 6.44
N SER A 72 -17.83 -16.95 7.06
CA SER A 72 -19.23 -17.24 7.36
C SER A 72 -20.08 -17.17 6.10
N GLU A 73 -20.84 -18.22 5.85
CA GLU A 73 -21.80 -18.24 4.76
C GLU A 73 -23.16 -17.68 5.19
N LEU A 74 -23.47 -17.73 6.49
CA LEU A 74 -24.76 -17.32 7.01
C LEU A 74 -24.81 -15.82 7.31
N GLU A 75 -23.74 -15.29 7.90
CA GLU A 75 -23.69 -13.90 8.33
C GLU A 75 -22.40 -13.21 7.89
N PRO A 76 -22.12 -13.17 6.58
CA PRO A 76 -20.87 -12.57 6.09
C PRO A 76 -20.80 -11.07 6.40
N GLN A 77 -21.93 -10.38 6.42
CA GLN A 77 -21.93 -8.93 6.66
C GLN A 77 -21.51 -8.59 8.08
N GLN A 78 -21.94 -9.38 9.08
CA GLN A 78 -21.51 -9.15 10.46
C GLN A 78 -20.02 -9.40 10.62
N GLU A 79 -19.51 -10.46 9.98
CA GLU A 79 -18.10 -10.77 10.00
C GLU A 79 -17.29 -9.64 9.36
N ILE A 80 -17.73 -9.15 8.20
CA ILE A 80 -17.07 -8.06 7.49
C ILE A 80 -17.04 -6.79 8.32
N ASN A 81 -18.15 -6.44 8.95
CA ASN A 81 -18.21 -5.25 9.79
C ASN A 81 -17.22 -5.33 10.95
N ALA A 82 -17.13 -6.49 11.60
CA ALA A 82 -16.20 -6.68 12.70
C ALA A 82 -14.74 -6.56 12.23
N ILE A 83 -14.45 -7.13 11.07
CA ILE A 83 -13.11 -7.04 10.47
C ILE A 83 -12.77 -5.59 10.10
N LEU A 84 -13.72 -4.90 9.49
CA LEU A 84 -13.50 -3.52 9.06
C LEU A 84 -13.19 -2.59 10.23
N ASP A 85 -13.89 -2.76 11.35
CA ASP A 85 -13.65 -1.98 12.55
C ASP A 85 -12.21 -2.16 13.06
N LYS A 86 -11.62 -3.32 12.84
CA LYS A 86 -10.24 -3.59 13.22
C LYS A 86 -9.24 -3.09 12.18
N LEU A 87 -9.64 -3.09 10.91
CA LEU A 87 -8.73 -2.70 9.83
C LEU A 87 -8.37 -1.22 9.88
N TYR A 88 -9.32 -0.35 10.15
CA TYR A 88 -9.04 1.08 10.14
C TYR A 88 -7.89 1.46 11.07
N PRO A 89 -7.89 1.08 12.35
CA PRO A 89 -6.79 1.49 13.23
C PRO A 89 -5.45 0.81 12.90
N ILE A 90 -5.46 -0.46 12.49
CA ILE A 90 -4.20 -1.15 12.25
C ILE A 90 -3.52 -0.73 10.95
N LEU A 91 -4.29 -0.24 9.97
CA LEU A 91 -3.75 0.15 8.67
C LEU A 91 -3.46 1.64 8.58
N GLU A 92 -3.86 2.43 9.57
CA GLU A 92 -3.58 3.86 9.56
C GLU A 92 -2.07 4.13 9.57
N TYR A 93 -1.31 3.32 10.29
CA TYR A 93 0.15 3.42 10.31
C TYR A 93 0.73 2.04 10.09
N ILE A 94 1.55 1.90 9.06
CA ILE A 94 2.27 0.65 8.85
C ILE A 94 3.76 0.90 9.02
N TYR A 95 4.44 -0.12 9.57
CA TYR A 95 5.87 -0.05 9.82
C TYR A 95 6.61 -0.76 8.71
N MET A 96 7.64 -0.08 8.21
CA MET A 96 8.63 -0.66 7.33
C MET A 96 9.97 -0.62 8.06
N GLU A 97 10.97 -1.30 7.56
CA GLU A 97 12.20 -1.57 8.33
C GLU A 97 12.62 -0.45 9.27
N ASN A 98 12.72 0.77 8.77
CA ASN A 98 13.16 1.92 9.55
C ASN A 98 12.24 3.11 9.39
N ASP A 99 11.01 2.88 8.96
CA ASP A 99 10.13 3.97 8.62
C ASP A 99 8.69 3.64 8.98
N LEU A 100 7.90 4.69 9.10
CA LEU A 100 6.48 4.61 9.41
C LEU A 100 5.72 5.37 8.33
N ILE A 101 4.76 4.71 7.71
CA ILE A 101 3.95 5.35 6.69
C ILE A 101 2.50 5.41 7.16
N ARG A 102 1.89 6.57 6.95
CA ARG A 102 0.50 6.79 7.31
C ARG A 102 -0.41 6.47 6.14
N GLY A 103 -1.44 5.65 6.42
CA GLY A 103 -2.50 5.41 5.46
C GLY A 103 -3.55 6.50 5.54
N THR A 104 -4.01 6.95 4.37
CA THR A 104 -5.01 8.01 4.25
C THR A 104 -6.09 7.59 3.27
N ASN A 105 -7.19 8.34 3.26
CA ASN A 105 -8.30 8.13 2.32
C ASN A 105 -8.78 6.67 2.30
N MET A 106 -9.10 6.16 3.48
CA MET A 106 -9.63 4.80 3.58
C MET A 106 -11.09 4.78 3.18
N GLU A 107 -11.41 3.99 2.18
CA GLU A 107 -12.77 3.84 1.69
C GLU A 107 -13.10 2.37 1.54
N ALA A 108 -14.24 1.98 2.09
CA ALA A 108 -14.66 0.58 2.09
C ALA A 108 -15.93 0.39 1.28
N ASN A 109 -15.98 -0.70 0.55
CA ASN A 109 -17.12 -1.14 -0.23
C ASN A 109 -17.34 -2.62 0.00
N ILE A 110 -18.60 -3.03 0.02
CA ILE A 110 -18.93 -4.45 0.11
C ILE A 110 -19.66 -4.84 -1.16
N VAL A 111 -19.06 -5.75 -1.92
CA VAL A 111 -19.60 -6.23 -3.19
C VAL A 111 -19.60 -7.75 -3.15
N ASP A 112 -20.75 -8.36 -3.39
CA ASP A 112 -20.92 -9.82 -3.39
C ASP A 112 -20.38 -10.46 -2.12
N ASN A 113 -20.63 -9.83 -0.98
CA ASN A 113 -20.19 -10.29 0.35
C ASN A 113 -18.67 -10.35 0.49
N ILE A 114 -17.96 -9.52 -0.26
CA ILE A 114 -16.52 -9.38 -0.16
C ILE A 114 -16.24 -7.92 0.19
N LEU A 115 -15.40 -7.72 1.21
CA LEU A 115 -14.97 -6.38 1.59
C LEU A 115 -13.89 -5.90 0.64
N HIS A 116 -14.04 -4.69 0.15
CA HIS A 116 -13.02 -4.00 -0.64
C HIS A 116 -12.64 -2.72 0.09
N LEU A 117 -11.43 -2.65 0.59
CA LEU A 117 -10.92 -1.47 1.29
C LEU A 117 -9.81 -0.86 0.46
N GLN A 118 -10.00 0.41 0.09
CA GLN A 118 -8.94 1.18 -0.57
C GLN A 118 -8.26 2.06 0.46
N ILE A 119 -6.96 2.18 0.35
CA ILE A 119 -6.16 3.01 1.25
C ILE A 119 -4.98 3.58 0.48
N ASN A 120 -4.66 4.83 0.76
CA ASN A 120 -3.52 5.50 0.15
C ASN A 120 -2.33 5.46 1.10
N TYR A 121 -1.18 5.04 0.57
CA TYR A 121 0.10 5.16 1.27
C TYR A 121 1.02 6.00 0.40
N ASP A 122 1.11 7.27 0.75
CA ASP A 122 1.89 8.25 -0.01
C ASP A 122 3.16 8.58 0.74
N PHE A 123 4.24 8.80 0.02
CA PHE A 123 5.50 9.18 0.65
C PHE A 123 6.34 10.02 -0.30
N PHE A 124 7.23 10.80 0.30
CA PHE A 124 8.17 11.60 -0.47
C PHE A 124 9.43 10.81 -0.78
N VAL A 125 9.95 11.03 -1.97
CA VAL A 125 11.21 10.43 -2.42
C VAL A 125 12.17 11.55 -2.77
N ILE A 126 13.37 11.48 -2.25
CA ILE A 126 14.45 12.40 -2.62
C ILE A 126 15.39 11.65 -3.53
N ARG A 127 15.50 12.13 -4.77
CA ARG A 127 16.43 11.54 -5.72
C ARG A 127 17.72 12.35 -5.70
N PRO A 128 18.87 11.68 -5.52
CA PRO A 128 20.12 12.42 -5.51
C PRO A 128 20.36 13.06 -6.86
N ILE A 129 20.87 14.30 -6.84
CA ILE A 129 21.25 15.00 -8.04
C ILE A 129 22.60 14.44 -8.47
N GLN A 130 22.66 13.86 -9.67
CA GLN A 130 23.90 13.35 -10.22
C GLN A 130 24.74 14.50 -10.73
N ARG A 131 25.97 14.60 -10.26
CA ARG A 131 26.89 15.66 -10.64
C ARG A 131 28.09 15.10 -11.41
N GLY A 132 27.82 14.21 -12.34
CA GLY A 132 28.85 13.69 -13.23
C GLY A 132 29.10 14.61 -14.42
N PRO A 133 30.11 14.29 -15.23
CA PRO A 133 30.43 15.12 -16.40
C PRO A 133 29.25 15.30 -17.35
N LEU A 134 28.42 14.28 -17.50
CA LEU A 134 27.27 14.37 -18.39
C LEU A 134 26.25 15.40 -17.89
N MET A 135 26.00 15.41 -16.60
CA MET A 135 25.05 16.34 -16.01
C MET A 135 25.55 17.77 -16.12
N GLN A 136 26.87 17.98 -15.94
CA GLN A 136 27.46 19.30 -16.09
C GLN A 136 27.32 19.81 -17.52
N LYS A 137 27.50 18.96 -18.51
CA LYS A 137 27.28 19.32 -19.90
C LYS A 137 25.85 19.75 -20.18
N LEU A 138 24.88 19.05 -19.63
CA LEU A 138 23.49 19.40 -19.81
C LEU A 138 23.18 20.77 -19.20
N ILE A 139 23.71 21.03 -18.02
CA ILE A 139 23.52 22.32 -17.35
C ILE A 139 24.10 23.44 -18.18
N GLN A 140 25.29 23.26 -18.73
CA GLN A 140 25.96 24.23 -19.58
C GLN A 140 25.14 24.52 -20.84
N LYS A 141 24.58 23.51 -21.47
CA LYS A 141 23.73 23.69 -22.64
C LYS A 141 22.51 24.54 -22.30
N GLN A 142 21.90 24.32 -21.17
CA GLN A 142 20.74 25.09 -20.75
C GLN A 142 21.10 26.54 -20.50
N LYS A 143 22.30 26.81 -20.00
CA LYS A 143 22.74 28.18 -19.76
C LYS A 143 22.99 28.94 -21.06
N VAL A 144 23.44 28.25 -22.09
CA VAL A 144 23.73 28.88 -23.37
C VAL A 144 22.47 29.28 -24.12
N LYS A 145 21.40 28.60 -23.85
CA LYS A 145 20.11 28.96 -24.41
C LYS A 145 19.50 30.13 -23.65
#